data_781ad6b4d9e1616d6cef06661b75122f
#
_entry.id   781ad6b4d9e1616d6cef06661b75122f
#
_cell.length_a   1.000
_cell.length_b   1.000
_cell.length_c   1.000
_cell.angle_alpha   90.00
_cell.angle_beta   90.00
_cell.angle_gamma   90.00
#
_symmetry.space_group_name_H-M   'P 1'
#
loop_
_entity.id
_entity.type
_entity.pdbx_description
1 polymer ?
#
loop_
_entity_poly.entity_id
_entity_poly.type
_entity_poly.pdbx_seq_one_letter_code
_entity_poly.pdbx_strand_id
1 'polypeptide(L)'
;MIKNPSKLPLTRNSRDILKILNEGLESSFLYEQEFKKYLLKNKIHLPKSQIDLKKYDRVFLVAIGKSAGKMSEYVSKKINFQNGIVIVPAGVEPRLKKSIFKIFHGGHPLPNHNSYNAGKKLVSFLNETTKNDFVVFLMSGGGSALSVNPDSISLKDMIVVNDKLFRSGANIMEIACIRKHLSLIKGGRLIQNMDCTGISFLVSDVIGDDLGSISSGMTYCDKSTFGDALRIVKKFSLEQKFPKSALSVLKSGLNGERPETPKKPKIKNIILLNNSTCLFKMKVKSKK
;
A
#
# COMPACT_ATOMS: atom_id res chain seq x y z
N MET A 1 9.25 2.20 -21.84
CA MET A 1 10.49 1.48 -21.41
C MET A 1 10.56 0.07 -21.99
N ILE A 2 10.14 -0.06 -23.22
CA ILE A 2 10.23 -1.32 -23.97
C ILE A 2 11.69 -1.51 -24.38
N LYS A 3 12.31 -2.60 -23.92
CA LYS A 3 13.72 -2.88 -24.24
C LYS A 3 13.84 -3.38 -25.68
N ASN A 4 14.78 -2.79 -26.43
CA ASN A 4 15.16 -3.20 -27.79
C ASN A 4 14.01 -3.18 -28.83
N PRO A 5 13.21 -2.12 -28.95
CA PRO A 5 12.15 -2.06 -29.96
C PRO A 5 12.70 -2.13 -31.40
N SER A 6 13.95 -1.72 -31.62
CA SER A 6 14.63 -1.78 -32.92
C SER A 6 14.96 -3.20 -33.41
N LYS A 7 14.95 -4.19 -32.53
CA LYS A 7 15.22 -5.61 -32.88
C LYS A 7 13.97 -6.37 -33.31
N LEU A 8 12.78 -5.76 -33.22
CA LEU A 8 11.54 -6.38 -33.65
C LEU A 8 11.25 -6.04 -35.14
N PRO A 9 10.83 -6.98 -35.96
CA PRO A 9 10.40 -6.73 -37.34
C PRO A 9 9.02 -6.04 -37.29
N LEU A 10 9.01 -4.72 -37.08
CA LEU A 10 7.80 -3.98 -36.86
C LEU A 10 7.32 -3.28 -38.14
N THR A 11 6.05 -3.43 -38.45
CA THR A 11 5.33 -2.56 -39.39
C THR A 11 5.25 -1.12 -38.85
N ARG A 12 4.87 -0.15 -39.68
CA ARG A 12 4.63 1.23 -39.26
C ARG A 12 3.61 1.30 -38.10
N ASN A 13 2.50 0.61 -38.25
CA ASN A 13 1.43 0.58 -37.23
C ASN A 13 1.92 -0.03 -35.91
N SER A 14 2.68 -1.11 -35.95
CA SER A 14 3.24 -1.72 -34.73
C SER A 14 4.22 -0.80 -34.02
N ARG A 15 5.00 0.00 -34.76
CA ARG A 15 5.90 1.02 -34.17
C ARG A 15 5.11 2.12 -33.47
N ASP A 16 4.02 2.59 -34.06
CA ASP A 16 3.20 3.64 -33.47
C ASP A 16 2.44 3.13 -32.22
N ILE A 17 1.94 1.90 -32.24
CA ILE A 17 1.39 1.24 -31.05
C ILE A 17 2.43 1.16 -29.92
N LEU A 18 3.67 0.77 -30.23
CA LEU A 18 4.74 0.70 -29.24
C LEU A 18 5.10 2.07 -28.66
N LYS A 19 5.10 3.14 -29.46
CA LYS A 19 5.30 4.51 -28.94
C LYS A 19 4.19 4.93 -27.98
N ILE A 20 2.93 4.62 -28.32
CA ILE A 20 1.77 4.90 -27.45
C ILE A 20 1.86 4.14 -26.13
N LEU A 21 2.16 2.84 -26.18
CA LEU A 21 2.36 2.01 -25.00
C LEU A 21 3.52 2.52 -24.13
N ASN A 22 4.64 2.89 -24.75
CA ASN A 22 5.80 3.41 -24.01
C ASN A 22 5.47 4.73 -23.31
N GLU A 23 4.71 5.63 -23.91
CA GLU A 23 4.22 6.86 -23.27
C GLU A 23 3.39 6.56 -22.02
N GLY A 24 2.48 5.57 -22.09
CA GLY A 24 1.70 5.11 -20.94
C GLY A 24 2.59 4.55 -19.83
N LEU A 25 3.55 3.70 -20.18
CA LEU A 25 4.49 3.11 -19.21
C LEU A 25 5.38 4.18 -18.55
N GLU A 26 5.91 5.13 -19.32
CA GLU A 26 6.72 6.22 -18.78
C GLU A 26 5.91 7.12 -17.85
N SER A 27 4.63 7.35 -18.16
CA SER A 27 3.77 8.17 -17.32
C SER A 27 3.49 7.55 -15.94
N SER A 28 3.60 6.23 -15.79
CA SER A 28 3.47 5.55 -14.49
C SER A 28 4.61 5.88 -13.50
N PHE A 29 5.68 6.51 -13.98
CA PHE A 29 6.84 6.92 -13.18
C PHE A 29 6.94 8.44 -12.99
N LEU A 30 5.89 9.20 -13.31
CA LEU A 30 5.89 10.67 -13.17
C LEU A 30 5.69 11.15 -11.72
N TYR A 31 6.15 10.39 -10.73
CA TYR A 31 6.00 10.74 -9.31
C TYR A 31 6.50 12.13 -9.00
N GLU A 32 7.64 12.53 -9.57
CA GLU A 32 8.23 13.84 -9.32
C GLU A 32 7.33 15.00 -9.77
N GLN A 33 6.70 14.86 -10.94
CA GLN A 33 5.80 15.88 -11.48
C GLN A 33 4.54 15.99 -10.63
N GLU A 34 3.99 14.86 -10.20
CA GLU A 34 2.80 14.84 -9.35
C GLU A 34 3.11 15.37 -7.94
N PHE A 35 4.23 14.96 -7.35
CA PHE A 35 4.63 15.48 -6.03
C PHE A 35 4.91 16.99 -6.02
N LYS A 36 5.39 17.58 -7.13
CA LYS A 36 5.59 19.04 -7.23
C LYS A 36 4.31 19.83 -6.98
N LYS A 37 3.14 19.25 -7.24
CA LYS A 37 1.83 19.87 -6.96
C LYS A 37 1.54 19.97 -5.46
N TYR A 38 2.14 19.09 -4.67
CA TYR A 38 1.86 18.94 -3.24
C TYR A 38 3.03 19.34 -2.34
N LEU A 39 4.29 19.17 -2.77
CA LEU A 39 5.45 19.28 -1.90
C LEU A 39 6.33 20.49 -2.23
N LEU A 40 6.53 21.37 -1.24
CA LEU A 40 7.43 22.51 -1.33
C LEU A 40 8.16 22.72 0.02
N LYS A 41 9.48 22.42 0.09
CA LYS A 41 10.37 22.68 1.25
C LYS A 41 9.69 22.53 2.63
N ASN A 42 9.52 21.33 3.10
CA ASN A 42 8.86 21.01 4.39
C ASN A 42 7.40 21.51 4.52
N LYS A 43 6.72 21.73 3.40
CA LYS A 43 5.30 22.09 3.37
C LYS A 43 4.55 21.14 2.44
N ILE A 44 3.33 20.81 2.83
CA ILE A 44 2.41 20.02 2.01
C ILE A 44 1.23 20.90 1.64
N HIS A 45 1.08 21.19 0.35
CA HIS A 45 -0.01 21.97 -0.20
C HIS A 45 -1.17 21.06 -0.57
N LEU A 46 -2.35 21.43 -0.14
CA LEU A 46 -3.60 20.76 -0.44
C LEU A 46 -4.55 21.76 -1.07
N PRO A 47 -5.57 21.36 -1.85
CA PRO A 47 -6.45 22.30 -2.56
C PRO A 47 -7.09 23.38 -1.67
N LYS A 48 -7.30 23.11 -0.39
CA LYS A 48 -7.97 24.04 0.55
C LYS A 48 -7.15 24.32 1.82
N SER A 49 -5.93 23.82 1.93
CA SER A 49 -5.13 23.96 3.15
C SER A 49 -3.65 23.70 2.89
N GLN A 50 -2.81 24.11 3.82
CA GLN A 50 -1.38 23.84 3.80
C GLN A 50 -0.96 23.28 5.14
N ILE A 51 -0.11 22.26 5.11
CA ILE A 51 0.52 21.68 6.30
C ILE A 51 1.97 22.14 6.31
N ASP A 52 2.36 22.88 7.33
CA ASP A 52 3.75 23.25 7.58
C ASP A 52 4.38 22.21 8.52
N LEU A 53 5.28 21.39 7.99
CA LEU A 53 5.93 20.31 8.72
C LEU A 53 6.89 20.79 9.80
N LYS A 54 7.31 22.06 9.78
CA LYS A 54 8.14 22.67 10.83
C LYS A 54 7.40 22.84 12.15
N LYS A 55 6.08 22.71 12.16
CA LYS A 55 5.24 22.79 13.37
C LYS A 55 5.23 21.51 14.19
N TYR A 56 5.80 20.42 13.66
CA TYR A 56 5.88 19.13 14.32
C TYR A 56 7.28 18.88 14.86
N ASP A 57 7.36 18.22 16.00
CA ASP A 57 8.64 17.91 16.66
C ASP A 57 9.47 16.97 15.78
N ARG A 58 8.81 15.96 15.21
CA ARG A 58 9.43 14.97 14.33
C ARG A 58 8.54 14.68 13.13
N VAL A 59 9.17 14.51 11.98
CA VAL A 59 8.49 14.08 10.75
C VAL A 59 9.05 12.73 10.32
N PHE A 60 8.18 11.74 10.17
CA PHE A 60 8.55 10.37 9.83
C PHE A 60 8.08 9.98 8.43
N LEU A 61 8.81 9.04 7.82
CA LEU A 61 8.43 8.43 6.56
C LEU A 61 8.06 6.97 6.75
N VAL A 62 6.92 6.58 6.22
CA VAL A 62 6.53 5.17 6.03
C VAL A 62 6.22 4.94 4.57
N ALA A 63 7.01 4.11 3.89
CA ALA A 63 6.83 3.84 2.47
C ALA A 63 6.73 2.34 2.20
N ILE A 64 5.67 1.89 1.51
CA ILE A 64 5.42 0.47 1.28
C ILE A 64 4.92 0.25 -0.16
N GLY A 65 5.57 -0.66 -0.89
CA GLY A 65 5.12 -1.07 -2.21
C GLY A 65 6.21 -1.08 -3.28
N LYS A 66 5.84 -1.45 -4.49
CA LYS A 66 6.76 -1.54 -5.64
C LYS A 66 7.39 -0.20 -6.01
N SER A 67 6.66 0.91 -5.83
CA SER A 67 7.12 2.27 -6.12
C SER A 67 7.67 3.01 -4.91
N ALA A 68 7.60 2.42 -3.71
CA ALA A 68 7.96 3.05 -2.44
C ALA A 68 9.38 3.60 -2.44
N GLY A 69 10.36 2.86 -2.97
CA GLY A 69 11.75 3.28 -3.05
C GLY A 69 11.92 4.60 -3.83
N LYS A 70 11.39 4.64 -5.06
CA LYS A 70 11.47 5.83 -5.92
C LYS A 70 10.73 7.04 -5.36
N MET A 71 9.54 6.82 -4.81
CA MET A 71 8.77 7.87 -4.14
C MET A 71 9.57 8.45 -2.96
N SER A 72 10.18 7.58 -2.15
CA SER A 72 11.00 7.97 -0.99
C SER A 72 12.25 8.76 -1.40
N GLU A 73 12.93 8.35 -2.46
CA GLU A 73 14.11 9.07 -3.01
C GLU A 73 13.75 10.51 -3.39
N TYR A 74 12.57 10.74 -3.95
CA TYR A 74 12.12 12.08 -4.30
C TYR A 74 11.69 12.89 -3.08
N VAL A 75 10.82 12.32 -2.25
CA VAL A 75 10.21 13.02 -1.11
C VAL A 75 11.26 13.41 -0.06
N SER A 76 12.29 12.57 0.17
CA SER A 76 13.39 12.83 1.09
C SER A 76 14.29 14.02 0.67
N LYS A 77 14.24 14.46 -0.59
CA LYS A 77 14.90 15.70 -1.06
C LYS A 77 14.07 16.95 -0.78
N LYS A 78 12.81 16.82 -0.41
CA LYS A 78 11.85 17.93 -0.21
C LYS A 78 11.43 18.10 1.24
N ILE A 79 11.46 17.02 2.01
CA ILE A 79 11.05 16.97 3.42
C ILE A 79 12.22 16.45 4.26
N ASN A 80 12.49 17.11 5.36
CA ASN A 80 13.48 16.67 6.34
C ASN A 80 12.83 15.65 7.28
N PHE A 81 13.17 14.37 7.10
CA PHE A 81 12.73 13.30 7.98
C PHE A 81 13.74 13.02 9.07
N GLN A 82 13.27 12.80 10.29
CA GLN A 82 14.09 12.37 11.42
C GLN A 82 14.34 10.86 11.36
N ASN A 83 13.38 10.09 10.88
CA ASN A 83 13.51 8.64 10.74
C ASN A 83 12.47 8.11 9.74
N GLY A 84 12.62 6.87 9.28
CA GLY A 84 11.62 6.26 8.41
C GLY A 84 11.84 4.78 8.14
N ILE A 85 10.76 4.14 7.71
CA ILE A 85 10.74 2.75 7.25
C ILE A 85 10.33 2.72 5.77
N VAL A 86 11.13 2.05 4.96
CA VAL A 86 10.86 1.84 3.53
C VAL A 86 10.86 0.35 3.24
N ILE A 87 9.73 -0.17 2.76
CA ILE A 87 9.52 -1.59 2.47
C ILE A 87 9.32 -1.76 0.96
N VAL A 88 10.24 -2.48 0.34
CA VAL A 88 10.33 -2.66 -1.12
C VAL A 88 10.44 -4.16 -1.47
N PRO A 89 10.21 -4.55 -2.74
CA PRO A 89 10.50 -5.91 -3.19
C PRO A 89 12.00 -6.25 -3.09
N ALA A 90 12.32 -7.53 -2.97
CA ALA A 90 13.69 -8.02 -3.08
C ALA A 90 14.34 -7.55 -4.40
N GLY A 91 15.61 -7.18 -4.33
CA GLY A 91 16.39 -6.66 -5.48
C GLY A 91 16.16 -5.18 -5.79
N VAL A 92 15.33 -4.48 -5.02
CA VAL A 92 15.17 -3.01 -5.14
C VAL A 92 15.99 -2.33 -4.05
N GLU A 93 16.97 -1.53 -4.45
CA GLU A 93 17.84 -0.77 -3.52
C GLU A 93 17.61 0.74 -3.68
N PRO A 94 16.78 1.35 -2.82
CA PRO A 94 16.56 2.79 -2.85
C PRO A 94 17.81 3.58 -2.42
N ARG A 95 18.10 4.67 -3.13
CA ARG A 95 19.21 5.57 -2.79
C ARG A 95 18.83 6.53 -1.66
N LEU A 96 18.81 6.01 -0.44
CA LEU A 96 18.41 6.72 0.78
C LEU A 96 19.54 6.71 1.82
N LYS A 97 19.56 7.71 2.70
CA LYS A 97 20.51 7.76 3.82
C LYS A 97 20.17 6.67 4.85
N LYS A 98 20.97 5.62 4.94
CA LYS A 98 20.76 4.47 5.85
C LYS A 98 20.76 4.86 7.33
N SER A 99 21.36 5.97 7.71
CA SER A 99 21.32 6.53 9.07
C SER A 99 19.93 7.06 9.46
N ILE A 100 19.08 7.38 8.47
CA ILE A 100 17.74 7.92 8.69
C ILE A 100 16.68 6.85 8.35
N PHE A 101 16.89 6.09 7.26
CA PHE A 101 15.87 5.17 6.74
C PHE A 101 16.26 3.70 6.91
N LYS A 102 15.38 2.93 7.56
CA LYS A 102 15.49 1.47 7.62
C LYS A 102 14.78 0.87 6.41
N ILE A 103 15.53 0.16 5.57
CA ILE A 103 15.01 -0.47 4.36
C ILE A 103 14.76 -1.94 4.65
N PHE A 104 13.56 -2.43 4.32
CA PHE A 104 13.17 -3.83 4.40
C PHE A 104 12.82 -4.36 3.02
N HIS A 105 13.21 -5.60 2.75
CA HIS A 105 12.94 -6.29 1.49
C HIS A 105 11.91 -7.40 1.74
N GLY A 106 10.66 -7.14 1.38
CA GLY A 106 9.58 -8.13 1.52
C GLY A 106 9.44 -9.05 0.32
N GLY A 107 8.77 -10.19 0.52
CA GLY A 107 8.38 -11.11 -0.55
C GLY A 107 7.20 -10.59 -1.36
N HIS A 108 7.23 -10.83 -2.68
CA HIS A 108 6.14 -10.51 -3.60
C HIS A 108 6.17 -11.47 -4.80
N PRO A 109 5.06 -12.08 -5.24
CA PRO A 109 3.67 -11.86 -4.80
C PRO A 109 3.30 -12.53 -3.48
N LEU A 110 4.09 -13.51 -3.02
CA LEU A 110 3.84 -14.19 -1.75
C LEU A 110 4.66 -13.58 -0.63
N PRO A 111 4.07 -13.36 0.57
CA PRO A 111 4.80 -12.87 1.72
C PRO A 111 5.75 -13.94 2.24
N ASN A 112 6.84 -13.49 2.85
CA ASN A 112 7.85 -14.34 3.47
C ASN A 112 8.18 -13.83 4.89
N HIS A 113 9.16 -14.44 5.56
CA HIS A 113 9.63 -14.04 6.89
C HIS A 113 10.06 -12.56 6.95
N ASN A 114 10.70 -12.05 5.89
CA ASN A 114 11.09 -10.64 5.84
C ASN A 114 9.87 -9.72 5.79
N SER A 115 8.81 -10.11 5.05
CA SER A 115 7.53 -9.39 5.03
C SER A 115 6.88 -9.33 6.43
N TYR A 116 6.98 -10.43 7.19
CA TYR A 116 6.48 -10.50 8.56
C TYR A 116 7.29 -9.61 9.51
N ASN A 117 8.61 -9.69 9.44
CA ASN A 117 9.50 -8.85 10.24
C ASN A 117 9.30 -7.36 9.92
N ALA A 118 9.14 -7.01 8.64
CA ALA A 118 8.83 -5.65 8.22
C ALA A 118 7.51 -5.15 8.81
N GLY A 119 6.45 -5.97 8.79
CA GLY A 119 5.15 -5.63 9.36
C GLY A 119 5.17 -5.42 10.87
N LYS A 120 5.91 -6.26 11.61
CA LYS A 120 6.11 -6.09 13.06
C LYS A 120 6.88 -4.81 13.38
N LYS A 121 7.98 -4.55 12.67
CA LYS A 121 8.79 -3.34 12.87
C LYS A 121 8.03 -2.07 12.53
N LEU A 122 7.15 -2.14 11.53
CA LEU A 122 6.29 -1.02 11.15
C LEU A 122 5.31 -0.64 12.27
N VAL A 123 4.65 -1.63 12.89
CA VAL A 123 3.75 -1.38 14.03
C VAL A 123 4.53 -0.82 15.23
N SER A 124 5.66 -1.44 15.58
CA SER A 124 6.52 -0.94 16.67
C SER A 124 6.96 0.51 16.42
N PHE A 125 7.37 0.84 15.19
CA PHE A 125 7.80 2.17 14.81
C PHE A 125 6.69 3.22 14.97
N LEU A 126 5.46 2.90 14.56
CA LEU A 126 4.33 3.82 14.67
C LEU A 126 3.84 3.98 16.12
N ASN A 127 3.99 2.97 16.96
CA ASN A 127 3.67 3.06 18.39
C ASN A 127 4.64 3.98 19.18
N GLU A 128 5.80 4.32 18.61
CA GLU A 128 6.75 5.27 19.19
C GLU A 128 6.42 6.73 18.85
N THR A 129 5.38 6.97 18.04
CA THR A 129 4.96 8.33 17.66
C THR A 129 4.13 8.98 18.76
N THR A 130 4.24 10.30 18.87
CA THR A 130 3.51 11.14 19.82
C THR A 130 2.56 12.09 19.07
N LYS A 131 1.64 12.71 19.76
CA LYS A 131 0.69 13.68 19.19
C LYS A 131 1.35 14.87 18.47
N ASN A 132 2.60 15.16 18.79
CA ASN A 132 3.37 16.26 18.18
C ASN A 132 4.15 15.84 16.92
N ASP A 133 4.09 14.58 16.53
CA ASP A 133 4.76 14.05 15.37
C ASP A 133 3.87 14.08 14.12
N PHE A 134 4.49 13.96 12.96
CA PHE A 134 3.79 13.85 11.68
C PHE A 134 4.34 12.68 10.86
N VAL A 135 3.45 11.87 10.26
CA VAL A 135 3.87 10.76 9.40
C VAL A 135 3.43 10.99 7.95
N VAL A 136 4.38 10.91 7.03
CA VAL A 136 4.11 10.85 5.59
C VAL A 136 4.12 9.39 5.16
N PHE A 137 2.99 8.90 4.65
CA PHE A 137 2.86 7.56 4.08
C PHE A 137 2.97 7.62 2.56
N LEU A 138 3.75 6.70 1.98
CA LEU A 138 3.88 6.50 0.54
C LEU A 138 3.46 5.06 0.24
N MET A 139 2.28 4.88 -0.34
CA MET A 139 1.70 3.56 -0.54
C MET A 139 1.58 3.23 -2.03
N SER A 140 1.90 2.01 -2.43
CA SER A 140 1.73 1.57 -3.82
C SER A 140 1.43 0.09 -3.91
N GLY A 141 1.11 -0.40 -5.10
CA GLY A 141 0.84 -1.82 -5.37
C GLY A 141 1.89 -2.78 -4.81
N GLY A 142 1.46 -3.95 -4.40
CA GLY A 142 2.30 -4.99 -3.80
C GLY A 142 2.44 -4.91 -2.28
N GLY A 143 2.07 -3.81 -1.62
CA GLY A 143 2.24 -3.61 -0.18
C GLY A 143 1.60 -4.72 0.68
N SER A 144 0.49 -5.29 0.23
CA SER A 144 -0.23 -6.38 0.93
C SER A 144 0.58 -7.67 1.14
N ALA A 145 1.61 -7.90 0.31
CA ALA A 145 2.52 -9.04 0.43
C ALA A 145 3.86 -8.62 1.03
N LEU A 146 4.35 -7.43 0.66
CA LEU A 146 5.64 -6.91 1.12
C LEU A 146 5.69 -6.65 2.63
N SER A 147 4.53 -6.37 3.24
CA SER A 147 4.41 -6.17 4.67
C SER A 147 3.17 -6.91 5.20
N VAL A 148 3.37 -7.79 6.16
CA VAL A 148 2.30 -8.56 6.80
C VAL A 148 2.51 -8.62 8.30
N ASN A 149 1.41 -8.51 9.05
CA ASN A 149 1.39 -8.74 10.49
C ASN A 149 0.06 -9.45 10.83
N PRO A 150 0.06 -10.79 10.82
CA PRO A 150 -1.14 -11.57 11.12
C PRO A 150 -1.61 -11.35 12.56
N ASP A 151 -2.92 -11.28 12.76
CA ASP A 151 -3.54 -11.15 14.08
C ASP A 151 -3.74 -12.53 14.71
N SER A 152 -2.93 -12.88 15.71
CA SER A 152 -3.04 -14.13 16.49
C SER A 152 -3.06 -15.42 15.67
N ILE A 153 -2.53 -15.39 14.44
CA ILE A 153 -2.31 -16.55 13.60
C ILE A 153 -0.85 -16.60 13.14
N SER A 154 -0.37 -17.79 12.82
CA SER A 154 0.98 -17.95 12.30
C SER A 154 1.09 -17.42 10.85
N LEU A 155 2.32 -17.09 10.42
CA LEU A 155 2.58 -16.78 9.00
C LEU A 155 2.21 -17.96 8.09
N LYS A 156 2.45 -19.21 8.57
CA LYS A 156 2.07 -20.44 7.85
C LYS A 156 0.56 -20.51 7.66
N ASP A 157 -0.23 -20.27 8.72
CA ASP A 157 -1.68 -20.29 8.64
C ASP A 157 -2.21 -19.18 7.72
N MET A 158 -1.62 -18.00 7.76
CA MET A 158 -1.98 -16.91 6.84
C MET A 158 -1.71 -17.29 5.37
N ILE A 159 -0.61 -17.99 5.08
CA ILE A 159 -0.31 -18.48 3.72
C ILE A 159 -1.36 -19.52 3.30
N VAL A 160 -1.75 -20.43 4.18
CA VAL A 160 -2.81 -21.42 3.91
C VAL A 160 -4.14 -20.71 3.64
N VAL A 161 -4.53 -19.74 4.45
CA VAL A 161 -5.76 -18.94 4.21
C VAL A 161 -5.73 -18.28 2.84
N ASN A 162 -4.61 -17.64 2.46
CA ASN A 162 -4.47 -17.01 1.16
C ASN A 162 -4.60 -18.02 0.00
N ASP A 163 -3.94 -19.18 0.08
CA ASP A 163 -4.04 -20.23 -0.94
C ASP A 163 -5.50 -20.69 -1.11
N LYS A 164 -6.19 -20.98 0.00
CA LYS A 164 -7.59 -21.41 -0.05
C LYS A 164 -8.52 -20.34 -0.62
N LEU A 165 -8.29 -19.07 -0.29
CA LEU A 165 -9.04 -17.94 -0.85
C LEU A 165 -8.84 -17.82 -2.36
N PHE A 166 -7.62 -17.87 -2.85
CA PHE A 166 -7.32 -17.76 -4.28
C PHE A 166 -7.92 -18.90 -5.10
N ARG A 167 -8.06 -20.09 -4.51
CA ARG A 167 -8.66 -21.28 -5.15
C ARG A 167 -10.17 -21.39 -4.97
N SER A 168 -10.80 -20.52 -4.20
CA SER A 168 -12.22 -20.62 -3.86
C SER A 168 -13.16 -20.07 -4.91
N GLY A 169 -12.68 -19.24 -5.84
CA GLY A 169 -13.50 -18.44 -6.74
C GLY A 169 -14.03 -17.15 -6.12
N ALA A 170 -13.58 -16.79 -4.90
CA ALA A 170 -13.90 -15.50 -4.28
C ALA A 170 -13.31 -14.35 -5.10
N ASN A 171 -14.07 -13.27 -5.23
CA ASN A 171 -13.59 -12.05 -5.88
C ASN A 171 -12.60 -11.28 -4.98
N ILE A 172 -11.92 -10.30 -5.56
CA ILE A 172 -10.86 -9.56 -4.87
C ILE A 172 -11.36 -8.82 -3.61
N MET A 173 -12.60 -8.37 -3.59
CA MET A 173 -13.19 -7.67 -2.43
C MET A 173 -13.49 -8.65 -1.29
N GLU A 174 -13.98 -9.85 -1.62
CA GLU A 174 -14.22 -10.94 -0.65
C GLU A 174 -12.90 -11.43 -0.04
N ILE A 175 -11.87 -11.63 -0.88
CA ILE A 175 -10.52 -11.96 -0.42
C ILE A 175 -9.98 -10.87 0.50
N ALA A 176 -10.12 -9.60 0.11
CA ALA A 176 -9.66 -8.46 0.90
C ALA A 176 -10.37 -8.38 2.25
N CYS A 177 -11.68 -8.63 2.31
CA CYS A 177 -12.45 -8.64 3.55
C CYS A 177 -11.84 -9.60 4.58
N ILE A 178 -11.65 -10.87 4.24
CA ILE A 178 -11.06 -11.87 5.16
C ILE A 178 -9.63 -11.45 5.57
N ARG A 179 -8.81 -11.04 4.60
CA ARG A 179 -7.41 -10.66 4.85
C ARG A 179 -7.26 -9.45 5.76
N LYS A 180 -8.18 -8.49 5.71
CA LYS A 180 -8.20 -7.32 6.60
C LYS A 180 -8.50 -7.73 8.03
N HIS A 181 -9.47 -8.62 8.23
CA HIS A 181 -9.89 -9.08 9.56
C HIS A 181 -8.91 -10.05 10.23
N LEU A 182 -7.98 -10.64 9.46
CA LEU A 182 -6.89 -11.49 9.97
C LEU A 182 -5.55 -10.74 10.06
N SER A 183 -5.54 -9.40 10.06
CA SER A 183 -4.30 -8.60 10.00
C SER A 183 -4.32 -7.43 10.97
N LEU A 184 -3.18 -7.16 11.61
CA LEU A 184 -2.97 -6.01 12.49
C LEU A 184 -2.56 -4.73 11.75
N ILE A 185 -2.41 -4.77 10.41
CA ILE A 185 -1.95 -3.62 9.61
C ILE A 185 -2.85 -3.28 8.43
N LYS A 186 -3.76 -4.16 8.03
CA LYS A 186 -4.67 -3.93 6.89
C LYS A 186 -5.97 -3.28 7.35
N GLY A 187 -6.74 -2.72 6.39
CA GLY A 187 -8.05 -2.12 6.65
C GLY A 187 -8.02 -0.96 7.66
N GLY A 188 -6.99 -0.12 7.63
CA GLY A 188 -6.82 1.02 8.53
C GLY A 188 -6.17 0.68 9.87
N ARG A 189 -5.96 -0.59 10.18
CA ARG A 189 -5.40 -1.00 11.47
C ARG A 189 -3.96 -0.51 11.69
N LEU A 190 -3.18 -0.31 10.61
CA LEU A 190 -1.82 0.20 10.71
C LEU A 190 -1.74 1.53 11.45
N ILE A 191 -2.71 2.40 11.23
CA ILE A 191 -2.75 3.76 11.79
C ILE A 191 -3.77 3.90 12.93
N GLN A 192 -4.45 2.83 13.31
CA GLN A 192 -5.53 2.85 14.30
C GLN A 192 -5.05 3.40 15.64
N ASN A 193 -3.92 2.91 16.13
CA ASN A 193 -3.34 3.25 17.43
C ASN A 193 -2.24 4.32 17.34
N MET A 194 -2.05 4.94 16.18
CA MET A 194 -1.08 6.02 16.00
C MET A 194 -1.60 7.30 16.67
N ASP A 195 -0.86 7.89 17.59
CA ASP A 195 -1.29 9.10 18.30
C ASP A 195 -1.12 10.38 17.46
N CYS A 196 -0.16 10.39 16.56
CA CYS A 196 0.13 11.53 15.69
C CYS A 196 -0.84 11.63 14.51
N THR A 197 -0.76 12.74 13.79
CA THR A 197 -1.42 12.93 12.50
C THR A 197 -0.51 12.58 11.33
N GLY A 198 -1.07 12.54 10.13
CA GLY A 198 -0.29 12.22 8.93
C GLY A 198 -1.04 12.44 7.63
N ILE A 199 -0.39 12.09 6.54
CA ILE A 199 -0.95 12.10 5.19
C ILE A 199 -0.45 10.90 4.40
N SER A 200 -1.28 10.33 3.55
CA SER A 200 -0.90 9.23 2.68
C SER A 200 -0.98 9.63 1.21
N PHE A 201 0.11 9.44 0.48
CA PHE A 201 0.17 9.54 -0.98
C PHE A 201 0.20 8.14 -1.57
N LEU A 202 -0.72 7.87 -2.51
CA LEU A 202 -0.91 6.54 -3.06
C LEU A 202 -0.66 6.54 -4.58
N VAL A 203 -0.01 5.47 -5.04
CA VAL A 203 0.03 5.11 -6.46
C VAL A 203 -0.87 3.90 -6.64
N SER A 204 -1.93 4.09 -7.40
CA SER A 204 -2.99 3.09 -7.59
C SER A 204 -2.75 2.26 -8.85
N ASP A 205 -2.72 0.94 -8.67
CA ASP A 205 -2.84 -0.07 -9.74
C ASP A 205 -4.23 -0.74 -9.72
N VAL A 206 -5.16 -0.21 -8.92
CA VAL A 206 -6.52 -0.73 -8.74
C VAL A 206 -7.48 -0.03 -9.71
N ILE A 207 -8.29 -0.80 -10.43
CA ILE A 207 -9.35 -0.24 -11.28
C ILE A 207 -10.39 0.43 -10.38
N GLY A 208 -10.74 1.70 -10.68
CA GLY A 208 -11.69 2.49 -9.90
C GLY A 208 -11.08 3.15 -8.65
N ASP A 209 -9.79 3.00 -8.41
CA ASP A 209 -9.03 3.70 -7.38
C ASP A 209 -9.57 3.53 -5.95
N ASP A 210 -10.15 2.36 -5.64
CA ASP A 210 -10.66 2.10 -4.29
C ASP A 210 -9.51 2.12 -3.26
N LEU A 211 -9.51 3.13 -2.40
CA LEU A 211 -8.50 3.35 -1.37
C LEU A 211 -8.40 2.18 -0.37
N GLY A 212 -9.51 1.48 -0.14
CA GLY A 212 -9.56 0.30 0.72
C GLY A 212 -8.88 -0.92 0.12
N SER A 213 -8.63 -0.92 -1.20
CA SER A 213 -7.98 -2.02 -1.93
C SER A 213 -6.48 -1.78 -2.16
N ILE A 214 -6.04 -0.52 -2.33
CA ILE A 214 -4.63 -0.18 -2.51
C ILE A 214 -3.85 -0.59 -1.26
N SER A 215 -2.86 -1.49 -1.41
CA SER A 215 -2.11 -2.09 -0.29
C SER A 215 -3.01 -2.65 0.82
N SER A 216 -4.21 -3.15 0.49
CA SER A 216 -5.27 -3.60 1.43
C SER A 216 -5.71 -2.51 2.41
N GLY A 217 -5.68 -1.24 2.00
CA GLY A 217 -6.17 -0.12 2.80
C GLY A 217 -5.44 0.08 4.12
N MET A 218 -4.12 -0.11 4.20
CA MET A 218 -3.37 0.03 5.45
C MET A 218 -3.55 1.41 6.12
N THR A 219 -3.72 2.46 5.32
CA THR A 219 -3.93 3.85 5.77
C THR A 219 -5.36 4.35 5.56
N TYR A 220 -6.30 3.45 5.20
CA TYR A 220 -7.68 3.81 4.91
C TYR A 220 -8.66 2.89 5.64
N CYS A 221 -9.85 3.41 5.97
CA CYS A 221 -10.87 2.67 6.69
C CYS A 221 -11.45 1.51 5.88
N ASP A 222 -12.04 0.55 6.59
CA ASP A 222 -12.67 -0.63 6.01
C ASP A 222 -14.17 -0.67 6.32
N LYS A 223 -14.99 -0.85 5.29
CA LYS A 223 -16.44 -0.93 5.43
C LYS A 223 -16.93 -2.32 5.84
N SER A 224 -16.13 -3.37 5.56
CA SER A 224 -16.50 -4.76 5.89
C SER A 224 -16.34 -5.08 7.38
N THR A 225 -17.01 -6.12 7.83
CA THR A 225 -17.09 -6.55 9.22
C THR A 225 -16.61 -7.98 9.41
N PHE A 226 -16.36 -8.41 10.66
CA PHE A 226 -16.12 -9.83 10.97
C PHE A 226 -17.30 -10.71 10.54
N GLY A 227 -18.54 -10.20 10.62
CA GLY A 227 -19.72 -10.88 10.12
C GLY A 227 -19.67 -11.11 8.61
N ASP A 228 -19.20 -10.11 7.84
CA ASP A 228 -19.00 -10.25 6.40
C ASP A 228 -17.93 -11.30 6.10
N ALA A 229 -16.81 -11.28 6.82
CA ALA A 229 -15.74 -12.26 6.65
C ALA A 229 -16.23 -13.69 6.88
N LEU A 230 -17.01 -13.93 7.94
CA LEU A 230 -17.58 -15.26 8.21
C LEU A 230 -18.65 -15.68 7.18
N ARG A 231 -19.46 -14.73 6.68
CA ARG A 231 -20.40 -15.03 5.57
C ARG A 231 -19.66 -15.49 4.31
N ILE A 232 -18.52 -14.87 4.00
CA ILE A 232 -17.66 -15.26 2.87
C ILE A 232 -17.08 -16.65 3.10
N VAL A 233 -16.56 -16.93 4.31
CA VAL A 233 -16.05 -18.27 4.67
C VAL A 233 -17.15 -19.34 4.42
N LYS A 234 -18.38 -19.08 4.86
CA LYS A 234 -19.52 -19.98 4.66
C LYS A 234 -19.89 -20.10 3.18
N LYS A 235 -19.99 -18.98 2.45
CA LYS A 235 -20.35 -18.93 1.03
C LYS A 235 -19.48 -19.85 0.16
N PHE A 236 -18.19 -19.93 0.47
CA PHE A 236 -17.22 -20.72 -0.30
C PHE A 236 -16.82 -22.04 0.37
N SER A 237 -17.57 -22.48 1.41
CA SER A 237 -17.33 -23.73 2.16
C SER A 237 -15.87 -23.85 2.61
N LEU A 238 -15.37 -22.79 3.24
CA LEU A 238 -13.97 -22.69 3.70
C LEU A 238 -13.80 -23.08 5.17
N GLU A 239 -14.87 -23.38 5.92
CA GLU A 239 -14.83 -23.70 7.35
C GLU A 239 -13.92 -24.90 7.65
N GLN A 240 -13.97 -25.94 6.83
CA GLN A 240 -13.13 -27.14 7.00
C GLN A 240 -11.74 -26.99 6.35
N LYS A 241 -11.54 -25.94 5.54
CA LYS A 241 -10.30 -25.71 4.79
C LYS A 241 -9.37 -24.69 5.43
N PHE A 242 -9.91 -23.83 6.29
CA PHE A 242 -9.12 -22.84 7.02
C PHE A 242 -8.48 -23.41 8.28
N PRO A 243 -7.30 -22.93 8.67
CA PRO A 243 -6.74 -23.21 9.98
C PRO A 243 -7.70 -22.82 11.10
N LYS A 244 -7.81 -23.65 12.15
CA LYS A 244 -8.64 -23.37 13.32
C LYS A 244 -8.34 -22.01 13.96
N SER A 245 -7.05 -21.61 13.98
CA SER A 245 -6.59 -20.30 14.47
C SER A 245 -7.25 -19.14 13.71
N ALA A 246 -7.33 -19.19 12.39
CA ALA A 246 -7.95 -18.14 11.58
C ALA A 246 -9.46 -18.06 11.82
N LEU A 247 -10.14 -19.20 11.89
CA LEU A 247 -11.57 -19.23 12.23
C LEU A 247 -11.86 -18.72 13.64
N SER A 248 -11.00 -19.04 14.60
CA SER A 248 -11.10 -18.53 15.97
C SER A 248 -11.02 -17.01 16.00
N VAL A 249 -10.07 -16.39 15.30
CA VAL A 249 -9.94 -14.93 15.19
C VAL A 249 -11.21 -14.30 14.61
N LEU A 250 -11.75 -14.86 13.51
CA LEU A 250 -12.96 -14.32 12.90
C LEU A 250 -14.19 -14.45 13.80
N LYS A 251 -14.34 -15.58 14.51
CA LYS A 251 -15.44 -15.82 15.46
C LYS A 251 -15.35 -14.91 16.68
N SER A 252 -14.16 -14.78 17.28
CA SER A 252 -13.96 -13.88 18.44
C SER A 252 -14.22 -12.42 18.07
N GLY A 253 -13.90 -12.01 16.82
CA GLY A 253 -14.28 -10.69 16.32
C GLY A 253 -15.78 -10.50 16.18
N LEU A 254 -16.52 -11.50 15.66
CA LEU A 254 -17.98 -11.45 15.57
C LEU A 254 -18.62 -11.36 16.97
N ASN A 255 -18.04 -12.01 17.97
CA ASN A 255 -18.52 -11.99 19.37
C ASN A 255 -18.16 -10.69 20.12
N GLY A 256 -17.48 -9.73 19.47
CA GLY A 256 -17.08 -8.48 20.11
C GLY A 256 -15.83 -8.56 21.00
N GLU A 257 -15.15 -9.70 21.05
CA GLU A 257 -13.91 -9.92 21.81
C GLU A 257 -12.69 -9.25 21.16
N ARG A 258 -12.84 -8.81 19.91
CA ARG A 258 -11.81 -8.09 19.12
C ARG A 258 -12.41 -6.84 18.49
N PRO A 259 -11.65 -5.73 18.45
CA PRO A 259 -12.12 -4.51 17.82
C PRO A 259 -12.29 -4.73 16.31
N GLU A 260 -13.35 -4.17 15.76
CA GLU A 260 -13.55 -4.08 14.31
C GLU A 260 -12.45 -3.25 13.63
N THR A 261 -12.29 -3.45 12.34
CA THR A 261 -11.48 -2.56 11.51
C THR A 261 -12.02 -1.12 11.57
N PRO A 262 -11.16 -0.08 11.54
CA PRO A 262 -11.61 1.31 11.56
C PRO A 262 -12.64 1.62 10.47
N LYS A 263 -13.76 2.24 10.85
CA LYS A 263 -14.87 2.57 9.94
C LYS A 263 -14.80 3.99 9.39
N LYS A 264 -13.93 4.83 9.94
CA LYS A 264 -13.70 6.21 9.50
C LYS A 264 -12.22 6.42 9.17
N PRO A 265 -11.90 7.20 8.12
CA PRO A 265 -10.51 7.52 7.82
C PRO A 265 -9.90 8.40 8.91
N LYS A 266 -8.70 8.05 9.40
CA LYS A 266 -7.96 8.79 10.42
C LYS A 266 -7.08 9.89 9.82
N ILE A 267 -6.57 9.67 8.61
CA ILE A 267 -5.70 10.60 7.90
C ILE A 267 -6.20 10.83 6.47
N LYS A 268 -5.73 11.91 5.85
CA LYS A 268 -6.03 12.20 4.44
C LYS A 268 -5.24 11.26 3.52
N ASN A 269 -5.93 10.67 2.55
CA ASN A 269 -5.34 9.83 1.52
C ASN A 269 -5.49 10.52 0.16
N ILE A 270 -4.39 10.63 -0.60
CA ILE A 270 -4.31 11.31 -1.90
C ILE A 270 -3.77 10.34 -2.94
N ILE A 271 -4.53 10.09 -3.98
CA ILE A 271 -4.06 9.35 -5.14
C ILE A 271 -3.17 10.27 -5.96
N LEU A 272 -1.89 9.92 -6.04
CA LEU A 272 -0.85 10.67 -6.75
C LEU A 272 -0.83 10.31 -8.24
N LEU A 273 -0.89 9.01 -8.52
CA LEU A 273 -0.88 8.42 -9.86
C LEU A 273 -1.81 7.22 -9.90
N ASN A 274 -2.44 7.01 -11.05
CA ASN A 274 -3.33 5.88 -11.29
C ASN A 274 -3.31 5.43 -12.76
N ASN A 275 -4.03 4.36 -13.07
CA ASN A 275 -4.16 3.84 -14.42
C ASN A 275 -4.76 4.86 -15.40
N SER A 276 -5.69 5.71 -14.93
CA SER A 276 -6.31 6.76 -15.77
C SER A 276 -5.28 7.79 -16.26
N THR A 277 -4.26 8.09 -15.46
CA THR A 277 -3.14 8.96 -15.86
C THR A 277 -2.38 8.34 -17.04
N CYS A 278 -2.10 7.05 -16.98
CA CYS A 278 -1.42 6.32 -18.07
C CYS A 278 -2.26 6.32 -19.35
N LEU A 279 -3.54 5.97 -19.23
CA LEU A 279 -4.48 5.93 -20.35
C LEU A 279 -4.66 7.31 -21.00
N PHE A 280 -4.74 8.37 -20.20
CA PHE A 280 -4.82 9.73 -20.73
C PHE A 280 -3.58 10.09 -21.57
N LYS A 281 -2.37 9.78 -21.09
CA LYS A 281 -1.13 10.03 -21.83
C LYS A 281 -1.07 9.22 -23.13
N MET A 282 -1.48 7.94 -23.08
CA MET A 282 -1.61 7.11 -24.30
C MET A 282 -2.58 7.71 -25.31
N LYS A 283 -3.77 8.16 -24.87
CA LYS A 283 -4.76 8.83 -25.71
C LYS A 283 -4.23 10.12 -26.35
N VAL A 284 -3.50 10.93 -25.60
CA VAL A 284 -2.88 12.15 -26.14
C VAL A 284 -1.82 11.81 -27.18
N LYS A 285 -1.04 10.75 -26.96
CA LYS A 285 -0.01 10.29 -27.91
C LYS A 285 -0.61 9.71 -29.19
N SER A 286 -1.72 8.99 -29.11
CA SER A 286 -2.39 8.37 -30.26
C SER A 286 -3.01 9.37 -31.24
N LYS A 287 -3.19 10.64 -30.82
CA LYS A 287 -3.74 11.72 -31.65
C LYS A 287 -2.65 12.51 -32.42
N LYS A 288 -1.38 12.24 -32.14
CA LYS A 288 -0.21 12.84 -32.78
C LYS A 288 0.39 11.90 -33.82
#